data_5cd755ada54a13792a17f796ebf71fc6
#
_entry.id   5cd755ada54a13792a17f796ebf71fc6
#
_cell.length_a   1.000
_cell.length_b   1.000
_cell.length_c   1.000
_cell.angle_alpha   90.00
_cell.angle_beta   90.00
_cell.angle_gamma   90.00
#
_symmetry.space_group_name_H-M   'P 1'
#
loop_
_entity.id
_entity.type
_entity.pdbx_description
1 polymer ?
#
loop_
_entity_poly.entity_id
_entity_poly.type
_entity_poly.pdbx_seq_one_letter_code
_entity_poly.pdbx_strand_id
1 'polypeptide(L)'
;MPGSTAELPIVVLDALMPTAQRLVINRRGSTVWEVQSPRGHYAVKLGHPIEATADWDAQPWTALAPAREGAVLHRLGLDLDAIAYGEWERGTWNFQPWREGPDLYRLWELCRKPDSSIAPHPSVALGCVEALAELHAKGWAHGDVQPSHFIIGPDRTHLIDLALARGGIVPQGYDFPFRGCLVHYEAPEIAHSVLATGEADPTPEADIYALGASLLISATGWRAVEYPDDAPRPVQREAVANGRRRAVKAPGELGELIEAMLSHAPEDRPTIYEVGKALN
;
A
#
# COMPACT_ATOMS: atom_id res chain seq x y z
N MET A 1 -2.40 7.16 29.80
CA MET A 1 -0.95 6.86 29.84
C MET A 1 -0.26 7.96 29.07
N PRO A 2 0.77 8.66 29.64
CA PRO A 2 1.53 9.63 28.85
C PRO A 2 2.18 8.85 27.72
N GLY A 3 2.00 9.34 26.47
CA GLY A 3 2.52 8.71 25.28
C GLY A 3 4.04 8.58 25.38
N SER A 4 4.53 7.34 25.28
CA SER A 4 5.92 7.07 25.01
C SER A 4 6.28 7.87 23.75
N THR A 5 7.16 8.84 23.89
CA THR A 5 7.76 9.51 22.74
C THR A 5 8.36 8.42 21.89
N ALA A 6 7.85 8.26 20.67
CA ALA A 6 8.41 7.30 19.74
C ALA A 6 9.87 7.74 19.50
N GLU A 7 10.82 6.84 19.75
CA GLU A 7 12.26 7.08 19.57
C GLU A 7 12.81 6.04 18.60
N LEU A 8 13.83 6.42 17.85
CA LEU A 8 14.53 5.47 16.98
C LEU A 8 15.38 4.52 17.85
N PRO A 9 15.39 3.21 17.55
CA PRO A 9 16.25 2.24 18.22
C PRO A 9 17.75 2.59 18.07
N ILE A 10 18.56 2.30 19.08
CA ILE A 10 20.01 2.56 19.06
C ILE A 10 20.66 1.95 17.81
N VAL A 11 20.29 0.73 17.43
CA VAL A 11 20.84 0.07 16.24
C VAL A 11 20.61 0.87 14.95
N VAL A 12 19.50 1.59 14.84
CA VAL A 12 19.20 2.47 13.69
C VAL A 12 19.97 3.77 13.79
N LEU A 13 20.08 4.35 15.00
CA LEU A 13 20.87 5.55 15.26
C LEU A 13 22.35 5.33 14.92
N ASP A 14 22.92 4.21 15.34
CA ASP A 14 24.31 3.84 15.05
C ASP A 14 24.53 3.59 13.54
N ALA A 15 23.58 2.95 12.87
CA ALA A 15 23.67 2.65 11.45
C ALA A 15 23.56 3.89 10.56
N LEU A 16 22.67 4.82 10.89
CA LEU A 16 22.38 6.00 10.05
C LEU A 16 23.10 7.26 10.50
N MET A 17 23.46 7.40 11.80
CA MET A 17 24.04 8.63 12.38
C MET A 17 23.21 9.88 12.00
N PRO A 18 21.92 9.95 12.41
CA PRO A 18 21.01 11.00 11.95
C PRO A 18 21.51 12.41 12.24
N THR A 19 21.47 13.28 11.24
CA THR A 19 21.68 14.73 11.39
C THR A 19 20.37 15.48 11.62
N ALA A 20 19.26 14.92 11.11
CA ALA A 20 17.91 15.38 11.38
C ALA A 20 16.93 14.19 11.29
N GLN A 21 15.86 14.26 12.07
CA GLN A 21 14.80 13.26 12.04
C GLN A 21 13.44 13.90 12.31
N ARG A 22 12.39 13.38 11.63
CA ARG A 22 11.01 13.83 11.78
C ARG A 22 10.09 12.63 11.80
N LEU A 23 9.24 12.55 12.82
CA LEU A 23 8.17 11.53 12.87
C LEU A 23 7.08 11.91 11.86
N VAL A 24 6.80 10.99 10.93
CA VAL A 24 5.81 11.17 9.85
C VAL A 24 4.52 10.44 10.16
N ILE A 25 4.63 9.20 10.65
CA ILE A 25 3.48 8.35 11.01
C ILE A 25 3.72 7.75 12.40
N ASN A 26 2.67 7.75 13.22
CA ASN A 26 2.64 7.02 14.49
C ASN A 26 1.22 6.50 14.73
N ARG A 27 0.93 5.31 14.24
CA ARG A 27 -0.40 4.72 14.36
C ARG A 27 -0.38 3.20 14.19
N ARG A 28 -1.32 2.52 14.86
CA ARG A 28 -1.63 1.10 14.62
C ARG A 28 -0.42 0.17 14.61
N GLY A 29 0.46 0.29 15.61
CA GLY A 29 1.63 -0.59 15.71
C GLY A 29 2.76 -0.24 14.73
N SER A 30 2.66 0.88 14.01
CA SER A 30 3.66 1.33 13.06
C SER A 30 4.06 2.77 13.30
N THR A 31 5.36 3.04 13.25
CA THR A 31 5.91 4.40 13.17
C THR A 31 6.79 4.53 11.94
N VAL A 32 6.72 5.67 11.28
CA VAL A 32 7.59 6.01 10.14
C VAL A 32 8.27 7.33 10.43
N TRP A 33 9.59 7.31 10.28
CA TRP A 33 10.45 8.47 10.43
C TRP A 33 11.09 8.84 9.09
N GLU A 34 11.15 10.13 8.83
CA GLU A 34 12.01 10.70 7.83
C GLU A 34 13.36 11.04 8.50
N VAL A 35 14.45 10.52 7.96
CA VAL A 35 15.78 10.62 8.56
C VAL A 35 16.77 11.13 7.53
N GLN A 36 17.43 12.25 7.85
CA GLN A 36 18.58 12.73 7.12
C GLN A 36 19.87 12.23 7.79
N SER A 37 20.82 11.78 7.01
CA SER A 37 22.02 11.13 7.44
C SER A 37 23.18 11.50 6.51
N PRO A 38 24.47 11.42 6.93
CA PRO A 38 25.61 11.54 6.02
C PRO A 38 25.60 10.50 4.88
N ARG A 39 24.87 9.39 5.05
CA ARG A 39 24.73 8.32 4.06
C ARG A 39 23.60 8.55 3.06
N GLY A 40 22.70 9.49 3.32
CA GLY A 40 21.54 9.78 2.47
C GLY A 40 20.29 10.15 3.24
N HIS A 41 19.17 10.14 2.53
CA HIS A 41 17.83 10.44 3.05
C HIS A 41 17.00 9.17 3.10
N TYR A 42 16.46 8.83 4.28
CA TYR A 42 15.84 7.53 4.54
C TYR A 42 14.45 7.65 5.13
N ALA A 43 13.60 6.69 4.78
CA ALA A 43 12.42 6.32 5.56
C ALA A 43 12.81 5.20 6.52
N VAL A 44 12.61 5.40 7.82
CA VAL A 44 12.79 4.38 8.85
C VAL A 44 11.42 3.94 9.34
N LYS A 45 11.09 2.66 9.20
CA LYS A 45 9.86 2.06 9.68
C LYS A 45 10.15 1.21 10.92
N LEU A 46 9.34 1.38 11.97
CA LEU A 46 9.37 0.55 13.18
C LEU A 46 8.01 -0.11 13.34
N GLY A 47 8.01 -1.40 13.62
CA GLY A 47 6.84 -2.18 13.98
C GLY A 47 6.85 -2.56 15.46
N HIS A 48 5.68 -2.56 16.07
CA HIS A 48 5.45 -3.15 17.38
C HIS A 48 4.07 -3.82 17.41
N PRO A 49 3.85 -4.83 18.27
CA PRO A 49 2.57 -5.52 18.31
C PRO A 49 1.47 -4.57 18.78
N ILE A 50 0.28 -4.76 18.23
CA ILE A 50 -0.93 -4.13 18.76
C ILE A 50 -1.53 -5.12 19.76
N GLU A 51 -1.67 -4.68 21.00
CA GLU A 51 -2.36 -5.43 22.03
C GLU A 51 -3.87 -5.41 21.80
N ALA A 52 -4.56 -6.47 22.24
CA ALA A 52 -6.01 -6.51 22.19
C ALA A 52 -6.61 -5.42 23.09
N THR A 53 -7.70 -4.85 22.65
CA THR A 53 -8.53 -3.90 23.41
C THR A 53 -9.99 -4.37 23.40
N ALA A 54 -10.90 -3.64 24.07
CA ALA A 54 -12.33 -3.97 24.00
C ALA A 54 -12.90 -3.90 22.57
N ASP A 55 -12.29 -3.07 21.71
CA ASP A 55 -12.79 -2.79 20.34
C ASP A 55 -11.96 -3.46 19.23
N TRP A 56 -10.79 -4.05 19.56
CA TRP A 56 -9.84 -4.56 18.58
C TRP A 56 -9.13 -5.82 19.06
N ASP A 57 -9.02 -6.81 18.17
CA ASP A 57 -8.20 -7.99 18.40
C ASP A 57 -6.71 -7.65 18.37
N ALA A 58 -5.92 -8.46 19.09
CA ALA A 58 -4.46 -8.35 19.02
C ALA A 58 -3.94 -8.54 17.60
N GLN A 59 -2.96 -7.73 17.22
CA GLN A 59 -2.31 -7.80 15.92
C GLN A 59 -0.79 -7.93 16.09
N PRO A 60 -0.28 -9.10 16.46
CA PRO A 60 1.14 -9.31 16.71
C PRO A 60 2.00 -9.17 15.43
N TRP A 61 1.41 -9.44 14.26
CA TRP A 61 2.12 -9.35 12.98
C TRP A 61 2.55 -7.93 12.61
N THR A 62 1.96 -6.87 13.18
CA THR A 62 2.41 -5.49 12.96
C THR A 62 3.85 -5.28 13.42
N ALA A 63 4.31 -6.06 14.41
CA ALA A 63 5.70 -6.05 14.84
C ALA A 63 6.66 -6.60 13.78
N LEU A 64 6.22 -7.47 12.89
CA LEU A 64 7.05 -8.14 11.89
C LEU A 64 7.08 -7.38 10.55
N ALA A 65 6.10 -6.54 10.28
CA ALA A 65 5.88 -5.90 8.99
C ALA A 65 7.11 -5.14 8.44
N PRO A 66 7.87 -4.34 9.25
CA PRO A 66 9.04 -3.67 8.72
C PRO A 66 10.16 -4.62 8.27
N ALA A 67 10.51 -5.64 9.06
CA ALA A 67 11.54 -6.58 8.64
C ALA A 67 11.09 -7.42 7.45
N ARG A 68 9.80 -7.77 7.38
CA ARG A 68 9.23 -8.45 6.22
C ARG A 68 9.36 -7.61 4.96
N GLU A 69 9.02 -6.32 5.01
CA GLU A 69 9.21 -5.39 3.89
C GLU A 69 10.68 -5.31 3.47
N GLY A 70 11.59 -5.15 4.42
CA GLY A 70 13.03 -5.13 4.15
C GLY A 70 13.51 -6.42 3.46
N ALA A 71 13.04 -7.58 3.90
CA ALA A 71 13.36 -8.85 3.27
C ALA A 71 12.82 -8.95 1.83
N VAL A 72 11.60 -8.46 1.57
CA VAL A 72 11.01 -8.37 0.22
C VAL A 72 11.86 -7.47 -0.68
N LEU A 73 12.21 -6.27 -0.21
CA LEU A 73 13.05 -5.32 -0.95
C LEU A 73 14.40 -5.94 -1.33
N HIS A 74 15.04 -6.68 -0.42
CA HIS A 74 16.27 -7.41 -0.71
C HIS A 74 16.06 -8.49 -1.78
N ARG A 75 14.96 -9.24 -1.74
CA ARG A 75 14.63 -10.26 -2.76
C ARG A 75 14.38 -9.66 -4.14
N LEU A 76 13.83 -8.46 -4.17
CA LEU A 76 13.63 -7.72 -5.42
C LEU A 76 14.92 -7.17 -6.02
N GLY A 77 16.05 -7.28 -5.30
CA GLY A 77 17.36 -6.80 -5.76
C GLY A 77 17.45 -5.27 -5.81
N LEU A 78 16.65 -4.59 -5.01
CA LEU A 78 16.73 -3.14 -4.86
C LEU A 78 17.92 -2.80 -3.97
N ASP A 79 18.58 -1.69 -4.26
CA ASP A 79 19.81 -1.14 -3.65
C ASP A 79 20.12 -1.65 -2.22
N LEU A 80 20.84 -2.77 -2.15
CA LEU A 80 21.08 -3.50 -0.89
C LEU A 80 21.93 -2.68 0.10
N ASP A 81 22.72 -1.72 -0.38
CA ASP A 81 23.53 -0.85 0.47
C ASP A 81 22.71 0.26 1.13
N ALA A 82 21.55 0.57 0.56
CA ALA A 82 20.64 1.59 1.05
C ALA A 82 19.44 1.04 1.84
N ILE A 83 19.34 -0.30 1.97
CA ILE A 83 18.22 -0.96 2.64
C ILE A 83 18.77 -1.91 3.71
N ALA A 84 18.31 -1.76 4.94
CA ALA A 84 18.56 -2.74 5.99
C ALA A 84 17.33 -2.94 6.85
N TYR A 85 17.28 -4.08 7.52
CA TYR A 85 16.19 -4.44 8.44
C TYR A 85 16.71 -5.34 9.55
N GLY A 86 15.95 -5.43 10.62
CA GLY A 86 16.32 -6.26 11.77
C GLY A 86 15.30 -6.18 12.90
N GLU A 87 15.73 -6.62 14.06
CA GLU A 87 14.93 -6.67 15.29
C GLU A 87 15.35 -5.56 16.25
N TRP A 88 14.43 -5.19 17.12
CA TRP A 88 14.65 -4.35 18.28
C TRP A 88 13.74 -4.83 19.42
N GLU A 89 13.88 -4.27 20.62
CA GLU A 89 13.19 -4.77 21.83
C GLU A 89 11.65 -4.91 21.72
N ARG A 90 11.00 -4.14 20.85
CA ARG A 90 9.54 -4.10 20.72
C ARG A 90 9.03 -4.71 19.41
N GLY A 91 9.89 -5.16 18.51
CA GLY A 91 9.49 -5.74 17.24
C GLY A 91 10.59 -5.67 16.18
N THR A 92 10.27 -5.18 14.99
CA THR A 92 11.23 -5.09 13.90
C THR A 92 11.31 -3.67 13.33
N TRP A 93 12.38 -3.44 12.57
CA TRP A 93 12.62 -2.19 11.86
C TRP A 93 13.12 -2.45 10.45
N ASN A 94 12.92 -1.49 9.57
CA ASN A 94 13.71 -1.33 8.34
C ASN A 94 14.04 0.14 8.12
N PHE A 95 15.08 0.38 7.31
CA PHE A 95 15.24 1.65 6.63
C PHE A 95 15.44 1.43 5.14
N GLN A 96 14.98 2.38 4.36
CA GLN A 96 15.04 2.40 2.90
C GLN A 96 15.13 3.84 2.41
N PRO A 97 15.58 4.11 1.17
CA PRO A 97 15.64 5.46 0.64
C PRO A 97 14.29 6.18 0.75
N TRP A 98 14.32 7.42 1.26
CA TRP A 98 13.16 8.30 1.23
C TRP A 98 12.75 8.59 -0.21
N ARG A 99 11.45 8.59 -0.48
CA ARG A 99 10.91 8.93 -1.81
C ARG A 99 10.25 10.29 -1.76
N GLU A 100 10.75 11.20 -2.60
CA GLU A 100 10.25 12.57 -2.70
C GLU A 100 9.02 12.64 -3.62
N GLY A 101 8.03 13.41 -3.21
CA GLY A 101 6.83 13.68 -3.99
C GLY A 101 5.53 13.53 -3.19
N PRO A 102 4.42 14.01 -3.73
CA PRO A 102 3.10 13.73 -3.18
C PRO A 102 2.68 12.28 -3.48
N ASP A 103 1.81 11.74 -2.64
CA ASP A 103 1.08 10.53 -2.98
C ASP A 103 -0.01 10.83 -4.05
N LEU A 104 -0.50 9.77 -4.70
CA LEU A 104 -1.50 9.87 -5.77
C LEU A 104 -2.78 10.61 -5.32
N TYR A 105 -3.25 10.35 -4.08
CA TYR A 105 -4.47 10.99 -3.57
C TYR A 105 -4.29 12.51 -3.42
N ARG A 106 -3.14 12.92 -2.89
CA ARG A 106 -2.81 14.35 -2.73
C ARG A 106 -2.59 15.03 -4.08
N LEU A 107 -1.90 14.35 -5.01
CA LEU A 107 -1.64 14.92 -6.33
C LEU A 107 -2.94 15.26 -7.09
N TRP A 108 -3.94 14.38 -7.00
CA TRP A 108 -5.23 14.59 -7.67
C TRP A 108 -6.28 15.30 -6.78
N GLU A 109 -5.87 15.96 -5.69
CA GLU A 109 -6.79 16.69 -4.81
C GLU A 109 -7.66 17.70 -5.56
N LEU A 110 -7.07 18.44 -6.51
CA LEU A 110 -7.79 19.43 -7.29
C LEU A 110 -8.86 18.84 -8.20
N CYS A 111 -8.69 17.59 -8.66
CA CYS A 111 -9.69 16.89 -9.47
C CYS A 111 -10.99 16.64 -8.70
N ARG A 112 -10.91 16.51 -7.38
CA ARG A 112 -12.04 16.19 -6.49
C ARG A 112 -12.78 17.40 -5.94
N LYS A 113 -12.31 18.62 -6.23
CA LYS A 113 -13.01 19.82 -5.73
C LYS A 113 -14.37 19.97 -6.43
N PRO A 114 -15.41 20.43 -5.73
CA PRO A 114 -16.67 20.78 -6.35
C PRO A 114 -16.42 21.75 -7.52
N ASP A 115 -17.10 21.52 -8.63
CA ASP A 115 -17.02 22.35 -9.85
C ASP A 115 -15.62 22.40 -10.51
N SER A 116 -14.72 21.46 -10.19
CA SER A 116 -13.42 21.38 -10.83
C SER A 116 -13.56 20.95 -12.27
N SER A 117 -12.91 21.71 -13.16
CA SER A 117 -12.71 21.33 -14.57
C SER A 117 -11.39 20.58 -14.79
N ILE A 118 -10.62 20.34 -13.71
CA ILE A 118 -9.32 19.65 -13.79
C ILE A 118 -9.58 18.15 -13.84
N ALA A 119 -9.18 17.52 -14.94
CA ALA A 119 -9.22 16.07 -15.09
C ALA A 119 -7.93 15.41 -14.57
N PRO A 120 -8.01 14.16 -14.06
CA PRO A 120 -6.83 13.35 -13.76
C PRO A 120 -5.94 13.20 -15.02
N HIS A 121 -4.64 13.41 -14.86
CA HIS A 121 -3.73 13.30 -15.99
C HIS A 121 -3.35 11.83 -16.24
N PRO A 122 -3.54 11.30 -17.48
CA PRO A 122 -3.28 9.88 -17.77
C PRO A 122 -1.84 9.43 -17.50
N SER A 123 -0.85 10.32 -17.72
CA SER A 123 0.56 9.96 -17.45
C SER A 123 0.86 9.65 -15.99
N VAL A 124 0.10 10.21 -15.06
CA VAL A 124 0.23 9.87 -13.63
C VAL A 124 -0.30 8.45 -13.37
N ALA A 125 -1.43 8.10 -13.99
CA ALA A 125 -1.96 6.73 -13.94
C ALA A 125 -0.97 5.75 -14.60
N LEU A 126 -0.39 6.11 -15.74
CA LEU A 126 0.64 5.31 -16.42
C LEU A 126 1.85 5.08 -15.50
N GLY A 127 2.36 6.10 -14.83
CA GLY A 127 3.45 5.94 -13.86
C GLY A 127 3.11 4.97 -12.71
N CYS A 128 1.86 4.97 -12.22
CA CYS A 128 1.41 3.99 -11.22
C CYS A 128 1.39 2.56 -11.80
N VAL A 129 0.92 2.42 -13.04
CA VAL A 129 0.90 1.14 -13.78
C VAL A 129 2.32 0.61 -13.97
N GLU A 130 3.26 1.45 -14.41
CA GLU A 130 4.65 1.07 -14.63
C GLU A 130 5.31 0.60 -13.33
N ALA A 131 5.10 1.33 -12.22
CA ALA A 131 5.65 0.95 -10.92
C ALA A 131 5.09 -0.40 -10.42
N LEU A 132 3.81 -0.70 -10.65
CA LEU A 132 3.21 -1.98 -10.30
C LEU A 132 3.67 -3.10 -11.27
N ALA A 133 3.81 -2.80 -12.55
CA ALA A 133 4.28 -3.73 -13.56
C ALA A 133 5.72 -4.23 -13.28
N GLU A 134 6.59 -3.37 -12.78
CA GLU A 134 7.94 -3.75 -12.34
C GLU A 134 7.92 -4.80 -11.22
N LEU A 135 6.97 -4.72 -10.31
CA LEU A 135 6.78 -5.69 -9.23
C LEU A 135 6.23 -7.02 -9.78
N HIS A 136 5.17 -6.95 -10.61
CA HIS A 136 4.56 -8.13 -11.23
C HIS A 136 5.54 -8.87 -12.14
N ALA A 137 6.39 -8.17 -12.90
CA ALA A 137 7.42 -8.77 -13.75
C ALA A 137 8.45 -9.60 -12.96
N LYS A 138 8.61 -9.33 -11.67
CA LYS A 138 9.44 -10.12 -10.75
C LYS A 138 8.69 -11.26 -10.06
N GLY A 139 7.45 -11.51 -10.46
CA GLY A 139 6.59 -12.57 -9.91
C GLY A 139 6.01 -12.25 -8.53
N TRP A 140 5.91 -10.96 -8.16
CA TRP A 140 5.31 -10.53 -6.89
C TRP A 140 3.99 -9.80 -7.10
N ALA A 141 3.01 -10.08 -6.25
CA ALA A 141 1.84 -9.23 -6.04
C ALA A 141 2.06 -8.33 -4.82
N HIS A 142 1.56 -7.10 -4.86
CA HIS A 142 1.75 -6.12 -3.79
C HIS A 142 0.88 -6.42 -2.56
N GLY A 143 -0.38 -6.76 -2.78
CA GLY A 143 -1.35 -7.10 -1.74
C GLY A 143 -1.95 -5.91 -0.97
N ASP A 144 -1.40 -4.70 -1.09
CA ASP A 144 -1.93 -3.50 -0.44
C ASP A 144 -1.79 -2.27 -1.35
N VAL A 145 -2.21 -2.41 -2.61
CA VAL A 145 -2.20 -1.29 -3.55
C VAL A 145 -3.22 -0.24 -3.11
N GLN A 146 -2.73 0.97 -2.81
CA GLN A 146 -3.56 2.10 -2.41
C GLN A 146 -2.91 3.43 -2.80
N PRO A 147 -3.67 4.54 -2.88
CA PRO A 147 -3.13 5.81 -3.37
C PRO A 147 -1.93 6.34 -2.59
N SER A 148 -1.88 6.11 -1.27
CA SER A 148 -0.78 6.53 -0.40
C SER A 148 0.52 5.75 -0.61
N HIS A 149 0.48 4.64 -1.34
CA HIS A 149 1.64 3.82 -1.66
C HIS A 149 2.26 4.14 -3.01
N PHE A 150 1.66 5.04 -3.80
CA PHE A 150 2.26 5.61 -5.00
C PHE A 150 2.81 7.00 -4.69
N ILE A 151 4.13 7.13 -4.61
CA ILE A 151 4.81 8.43 -4.47
C ILE A 151 5.21 8.92 -5.86
N ILE A 152 4.62 10.04 -6.27
CA ILE A 152 4.83 10.61 -7.60
C ILE A 152 6.05 11.53 -7.53
N GLY A 153 7.20 10.95 -7.83
CA GLY A 153 8.47 11.67 -7.83
C GLY A 153 8.68 12.48 -9.12
N PRO A 154 9.76 13.29 -9.16
CA PRO A 154 10.05 14.13 -10.32
C PRO A 154 10.39 13.32 -11.58
N ASP A 155 11.05 12.19 -11.43
CA ASP A 155 11.55 11.38 -12.56
C ASP A 155 10.68 10.15 -12.81
N ARG A 156 10.06 9.60 -11.77
CA ARG A 156 9.23 8.39 -11.84
C ARG A 156 8.28 8.25 -10.65
N THR A 157 7.27 7.43 -10.81
CA THR A 157 6.44 6.96 -9.70
C THR A 157 7.14 5.83 -8.94
N HIS A 158 7.10 5.89 -7.61
CA HIS A 158 7.59 4.84 -6.72
C HIS A 158 6.42 4.14 -6.04
N LEU A 159 6.43 2.81 -6.07
CA LEU A 159 5.52 1.98 -5.28
C LEU A 159 6.23 1.57 -4.00
N ILE A 160 5.61 1.87 -2.85
CA ILE A 160 6.17 1.66 -1.50
C ILE A 160 5.28 0.76 -0.66
N ASP A 161 5.77 0.36 0.50
CA ASP A 161 5.04 -0.46 1.50
C ASP A 161 4.77 -1.90 1.04
N LEU A 162 5.85 -2.64 0.81
CA LEU A 162 5.81 -4.04 0.36
C LEU A 162 5.64 -5.05 1.51
N ALA A 163 5.23 -4.60 2.70
CA ALA A 163 5.09 -5.49 3.86
C ALA A 163 4.10 -6.64 3.65
N LEU A 164 3.08 -6.45 2.80
CA LEU A 164 2.06 -7.47 2.47
C LEU A 164 2.33 -8.21 1.16
N ALA A 165 3.37 -7.85 0.42
CA ALA A 165 3.65 -8.44 -0.89
C ALA A 165 3.90 -9.95 -0.82
N ARG A 166 3.47 -10.68 -1.86
CA ARG A 166 3.62 -12.15 -2.03
C ARG A 166 4.21 -12.45 -3.40
N GLY A 167 5.02 -13.51 -3.50
CA GLY A 167 5.64 -13.93 -4.77
C GLY A 167 6.94 -14.70 -4.59
N GLY A 168 7.62 -14.54 -3.48
CA GLY A 168 8.89 -15.20 -3.19
C GLY A 168 9.01 -15.62 -1.73
N ILE A 169 10.14 -16.23 -1.39
CA ILE A 169 10.44 -16.71 -0.04
C ILE A 169 10.84 -15.53 0.84
N VAL A 170 10.12 -15.33 1.92
CA VAL A 170 10.46 -14.44 3.04
C VAL A 170 11.01 -15.30 4.19
N PRO A 171 12.00 -14.82 4.98
CA PRO A 171 12.46 -15.54 6.16
C PRO A 171 11.29 -15.87 7.10
N GLN A 172 11.21 -17.13 7.53
CA GLN A 172 10.07 -17.63 8.32
C GLN A 172 9.81 -16.82 9.60
N GLY A 173 10.86 -16.27 10.23
CA GLY A 173 10.72 -15.42 11.42
C GLY A 173 10.01 -14.08 11.19
N TYR A 174 9.90 -13.63 9.93
CA TYR A 174 9.24 -12.37 9.57
C TYR A 174 7.96 -12.57 8.77
N ASP A 175 7.67 -13.79 8.34
CA ASP A 175 6.47 -14.07 7.55
C ASP A 175 5.22 -14.19 8.44
N PHE A 176 4.10 -13.77 7.90
CA PHE A 176 2.80 -13.87 8.54
C PHE A 176 1.69 -13.98 7.48
N PRO A 177 0.54 -14.60 7.81
CA PRO A 177 -0.57 -14.74 6.89
C PRO A 177 -1.10 -13.40 6.37
N PHE A 178 -1.49 -13.35 5.10
CA PHE A 178 -2.18 -12.20 4.55
C PHE A 178 -3.66 -12.25 4.95
N ARG A 179 -4.14 -11.19 5.60
CA ARG A 179 -5.50 -11.08 6.16
C ARG A 179 -6.32 -9.97 5.52
N GLY A 180 -6.01 -9.68 4.24
CA GLY A 180 -6.58 -8.58 3.51
C GLY A 180 -5.87 -7.25 3.77
N CYS A 181 -6.30 -6.24 3.06
CA CYS A 181 -5.79 -4.87 3.14
C CYS A 181 -6.87 -3.88 3.60
N LEU A 182 -6.74 -2.61 3.23
CA LEU A 182 -7.82 -1.65 3.41
C LEU A 182 -9.01 -2.00 2.51
N VAL A 183 -10.18 -2.22 3.12
CA VAL A 183 -11.39 -2.68 2.42
C VAL A 183 -11.77 -1.80 1.22
N HIS A 184 -11.41 -0.52 1.24
CA HIS A 184 -11.65 0.41 0.13
C HIS A 184 -11.02 -0.03 -1.20
N TYR A 185 -9.94 -0.79 -1.14
CA TYR A 185 -9.13 -1.23 -2.29
C TYR A 185 -9.13 -2.75 -2.45
N GLU A 186 -9.71 -3.47 -1.49
CA GLU A 186 -9.72 -4.92 -1.46
C GLU A 186 -10.56 -5.47 -2.61
N ALA A 187 -10.02 -6.43 -3.36
CA ALA A 187 -10.73 -7.09 -4.45
C ALA A 187 -11.81 -8.05 -3.89
N PRO A 188 -12.93 -8.28 -4.64
CA PRO A 188 -14.03 -9.12 -4.16
C PRO A 188 -13.61 -10.54 -3.76
N GLU A 189 -12.74 -11.19 -4.52
CA GLU A 189 -12.23 -12.54 -4.23
C GLU A 189 -11.37 -12.56 -2.97
N ILE A 190 -10.60 -11.50 -2.71
CA ILE A 190 -9.82 -11.35 -1.48
C ILE A 190 -10.76 -11.18 -0.29
N ALA A 191 -11.75 -10.28 -0.41
CA ALA A 191 -12.76 -10.06 0.62
C ALA A 191 -13.51 -11.35 0.95
N HIS A 192 -13.89 -12.12 -0.08
CA HIS A 192 -14.57 -13.41 0.08
C HIS A 192 -13.69 -14.44 0.80
N SER A 193 -12.42 -14.58 0.40
CA SER A 193 -11.48 -15.52 1.04
C SER A 193 -11.26 -15.18 2.51
N VAL A 194 -11.00 -13.89 2.82
CA VAL A 194 -10.80 -13.45 4.22
C VAL A 194 -12.06 -13.67 5.08
N LEU A 195 -13.26 -13.47 4.53
CA LEU A 195 -14.50 -13.78 5.24
C LEU A 195 -14.68 -15.27 5.51
N ALA A 196 -14.29 -16.12 4.57
CA ALA A 196 -14.45 -17.57 4.66
C ALA A 196 -13.41 -18.24 5.56
N THR A 197 -12.15 -17.82 5.50
CA THR A 197 -11.01 -18.52 6.13
C THR A 197 -10.20 -17.67 7.10
N GLY A 198 -10.41 -16.35 7.13
CA GLY A 198 -9.59 -15.40 7.87
C GLY A 198 -8.31 -14.97 7.13
N GLU A 199 -8.01 -15.57 5.97
CA GLU A 199 -6.79 -15.36 5.21
C GLU A 199 -7.09 -15.36 3.69
N ALA A 200 -6.17 -14.82 2.90
CA ALA A 200 -6.20 -14.86 1.44
C ALA A 200 -4.77 -14.89 0.88
N ASP A 201 -4.65 -15.08 -0.44
CA ASP A 201 -3.40 -14.92 -1.18
C ASP A 201 -3.55 -13.76 -2.17
N PRO A 202 -2.75 -12.70 -2.06
CA PRO A 202 -2.73 -11.62 -3.03
C PRO A 202 -2.29 -12.14 -4.40
N THR A 203 -2.96 -11.66 -5.44
CA THR A 203 -2.65 -12.00 -6.83
C THR A 203 -2.44 -10.73 -7.66
N PRO A 204 -1.77 -10.80 -8.82
CA PRO A 204 -1.67 -9.67 -9.75
C PRO A 204 -3.04 -9.13 -10.16
N GLU A 205 -4.05 -9.99 -10.33
CA GLU A 205 -5.42 -9.60 -10.69
C GLU A 205 -6.10 -8.82 -9.56
N ALA A 206 -5.84 -9.19 -8.29
CA ALA A 206 -6.33 -8.45 -7.13
C ALA A 206 -5.65 -7.07 -7.03
N ASP A 207 -4.36 -6.97 -7.35
CA ASP A 207 -3.64 -5.69 -7.43
C ASP A 207 -4.18 -4.79 -8.54
N ILE A 208 -4.61 -5.36 -9.69
CA ILE A 208 -5.27 -4.60 -10.77
C ILE A 208 -6.57 -3.97 -10.27
N TYR A 209 -7.40 -4.74 -9.55
CA TYR A 209 -8.62 -4.20 -8.95
C TYR A 209 -8.28 -3.06 -7.97
N ALA A 210 -7.30 -3.28 -7.10
CA ALA A 210 -6.88 -2.31 -6.09
C ALA A 210 -6.29 -1.04 -6.74
N LEU A 211 -5.58 -1.16 -7.86
CA LEU A 211 -5.12 -0.01 -8.66
C LEU A 211 -6.31 0.75 -9.27
N GLY A 212 -7.29 0.06 -9.86
CA GLY A 212 -8.52 0.66 -10.37
C GLY A 212 -9.28 1.43 -9.27
N ALA A 213 -9.43 0.83 -8.08
CA ALA A 213 -10.05 1.46 -6.92
C ALA A 213 -9.26 2.68 -6.42
N SER A 214 -7.92 2.61 -6.47
CA SER A 214 -7.01 3.70 -6.10
C SER A 214 -7.10 4.88 -7.05
N LEU A 215 -7.14 4.62 -8.35
CA LEU A 215 -7.34 5.65 -9.38
C LEU A 215 -8.73 6.28 -9.25
N LEU A 216 -9.78 5.47 -9.06
CA LEU A 216 -11.15 5.97 -8.92
C LEU A 216 -11.30 6.91 -7.73
N ILE A 217 -10.87 6.50 -6.54
CA ILE A 217 -11.02 7.32 -5.34
C ILE A 217 -10.14 8.57 -5.42
N SER A 218 -8.96 8.48 -6.03
CA SER A 218 -8.07 9.62 -6.21
C SER A 218 -8.63 10.64 -7.21
N ALA A 219 -9.33 10.17 -8.25
CA ALA A 219 -9.95 11.02 -9.25
C ALA A 219 -11.26 11.66 -8.77
N THR A 220 -12.08 10.91 -8.01
CA THR A 220 -13.49 11.26 -7.76
C THR A 220 -13.83 11.45 -6.30
N GLY A 221 -13.03 10.92 -5.37
CA GLY A 221 -13.35 10.84 -3.95
C GLY A 221 -14.31 9.69 -3.57
N TRP A 222 -14.77 8.89 -4.55
CA TRP A 222 -15.74 7.82 -4.33
C TRP A 222 -15.08 6.44 -4.36
N ARG A 223 -15.49 5.57 -3.44
CA ARG A 223 -15.12 4.15 -3.44
C ARG A 223 -15.86 3.39 -4.54
N ALA A 224 -15.27 2.29 -5.00
CA ALA A 224 -15.88 1.40 -5.99
C ALA A 224 -17.18 0.75 -5.48
N VAL A 225 -17.24 0.40 -4.18
CA VAL A 225 -18.40 -0.21 -3.53
C VAL A 225 -18.88 0.67 -2.38
N GLU A 226 -20.20 0.77 -2.20
CA GLU A 226 -20.80 1.54 -1.12
C GLU A 226 -21.01 0.69 0.12
N TYR A 227 -20.58 1.23 1.26
CA TYR A 227 -20.85 0.70 2.60
C TYR A 227 -20.66 1.81 3.64
N PRO A 228 -21.29 1.73 4.84
CA PRO A 228 -21.12 2.72 5.90
C PRO A 228 -19.67 2.74 6.42
N ASP A 229 -19.12 3.94 6.65
CA ASP A 229 -17.74 4.12 7.13
C ASP A 229 -17.51 3.56 8.53
N ASP A 230 -18.54 3.60 9.37
CA ASP A 230 -18.56 3.14 10.75
C ASP A 230 -18.96 1.67 10.90
N ALA A 231 -19.30 0.99 9.80
CA ALA A 231 -19.63 -0.44 9.85
C ALA A 231 -18.40 -1.27 10.25
N PRO A 232 -18.59 -2.37 11.01
CA PRO A 232 -17.52 -3.32 11.30
C PRO A 232 -16.85 -3.85 10.02
N ARG A 233 -15.55 -4.09 10.06
CA ARG A 233 -14.79 -4.58 8.88
C ARG A 233 -15.39 -5.81 8.19
N PRO A 234 -15.90 -6.84 8.88
CA PRO A 234 -16.56 -7.95 8.22
C PRO A 234 -17.76 -7.52 7.38
N VAL A 235 -18.58 -6.57 7.87
CA VAL A 235 -19.72 -6.03 7.14
C VAL A 235 -19.28 -5.24 5.90
N GLN A 236 -18.22 -4.44 6.04
CA GLN A 236 -17.63 -3.73 4.90
C GLN A 236 -17.11 -4.72 3.84
N ARG A 237 -16.43 -5.80 4.26
CA ARG A 237 -15.94 -6.86 3.37
C ARG A 237 -17.07 -7.61 2.68
N GLU A 238 -18.15 -7.91 3.40
CA GLU A 238 -19.32 -8.55 2.82
C GLU A 238 -19.92 -7.69 1.70
N ALA A 239 -19.97 -6.37 1.89
CA ALA A 239 -20.38 -5.45 0.85
C ALA A 239 -19.44 -5.47 -0.36
N VAL A 240 -18.13 -5.56 -0.17
CA VAL A 240 -17.15 -5.67 -1.28
C VAL A 240 -17.27 -7.01 -1.98
N ALA A 241 -17.38 -8.13 -1.24
CA ALA A 241 -17.46 -9.47 -1.79
C ALA A 241 -18.74 -9.70 -2.64
N ASN A 242 -19.87 -9.10 -2.22
CA ASN A 242 -21.18 -9.38 -2.81
C ASN A 242 -21.91 -8.13 -3.33
N GLY A 243 -21.37 -6.94 -3.06
CA GLY A 243 -22.02 -5.67 -3.33
C GLY A 243 -21.98 -5.29 -4.82
N ARG A 244 -22.95 -4.46 -5.21
CA ARG A 244 -22.92 -3.83 -6.52
C ARG A 244 -21.86 -2.74 -6.55
N ARG A 245 -20.98 -2.83 -7.54
CA ARG A 245 -20.05 -1.76 -7.85
C ARG A 245 -20.81 -0.49 -8.28
N ARG A 246 -20.36 0.66 -7.81
CA ARG A 246 -20.85 1.97 -8.28
C ARG A 246 -20.45 2.17 -9.74
N ALA A 247 -21.25 2.93 -10.47
CA ALA A 247 -20.85 3.39 -11.80
C ALA A 247 -19.59 4.27 -11.69
N VAL A 248 -18.61 4.01 -12.53
CA VAL A 248 -17.38 4.82 -12.59
C VAL A 248 -17.73 6.19 -13.22
N LYS A 249 -17.55 7.24 -12.44
CA LYS A 249 -17.80 8.63 -12.88
C LYS A 249 -16.48 9.37 -13.12
N ALA A 250 -15.49 8.69 -13.67
CA ALA A 250 -14.27 9.31 -14.17
C ALA A 250 -14.42 9.61 -15.67
N PRO A 251 -13.94 10.75 -16.16
CA PRO A 251 -14.13 11.13 -17.56
C PRO A 251 -13.22 10.37 -18.52
N GLY A 252 -13.72 10.14 -19.75
CA GLY A 252 -12.94 9.66 -20.89
C GLY A 252 -12.38 8.26 -20.76
N GLU A 253 -11.36 7.95 -21.56
CA GLU A 253 -10.71 6.64 -21.65
C GLU A 253 -10.19 6.11 -20.31
N LEU A 254 -9.71 7.00 -19.45
CA LEU A 254 -9.28 6.62 -18.10
C LEU A 254 -10.46 6.03 -17.28
N GLY A 255 -11.67 6.59 -17.45
CA GLY A 255 -12.86 6.07 -16.76
C GLY A 255 -13.25 4.68 -17.24
N GLU A 256 -13.21 4.43 -18.55
CA GLU A 256 -13.48 3.11 -19.13
C GLU A 256 -12.45 2.07 -18.68
N LEU A 257 -11.18 2.46 -18.62
CA LEU A 257 -10.11 1.61 -18.15
C LEU A 257 -10.26 1.26 -16.66
N ILE A 258 -10.55 2.25 -15.81
CA ILE A 258 -10.86 2.01 -14.39
C ILE A 258 -12.06 1.06 -14.26
N GLU A 259 -13.08 1.21 -15.11
CA GLU A 259 -14.23 0.32 -15.08
C GLU A 259 -13.87 -1.13 -15.38
N ALA A 260 -13.01 -1.37 -16.38
CA ALA A 260 -12.52 -2.68 -16.73
C ALA A 260 -11.66 -3.29 -15.60
N MET A 261 -10.76 -2.50 -15.00
CA MET A 261 -9.92 -2.94 -13.87
C MET A 261 -10.76 -3.35 -12.65
N LEU A 262 -11.91 -2.74 -12.45
CA LEU A 262 -12.84 -3.02 -11.36
C LEU A 262 -13.83 -4.15 -11.67
N SER A 263 -13.60 -4.96 -12.70
CA SER A 263 -14.42 -6.15 -12.98
C SER A 263 -14.45 -7.07 -11.77
N HIS A 264 -15.65 -7.62 -11.47
CA HIS A 264 -15.86 -8.45 -10.27
C HIS A 264 -15.04 -9.75 -10.38
N ALA A 265 -15.14 -10.43 -11.52
CA ALA A 265 -14.37 -11.64 -11.79
C ALA A 265 -12.91 -11.28 -12.15
N PRO A 266 -11.90 -11.87 -11.48
CA PRO A 266 -10.49 -11.57 -11.75
C PRO A 266 -10.10 -11.78 -13.21
N GLU A 267 -10.63 -12.81 -13.87
CA GLU A 267 -10.35 -13.16 -15.26
C GLU A 267 -10.87 -12.15 -16.30
N ASP A 268 -11.80 -11.31 -15.91
CA ASP A 268 -12.36 -10.25 -16.77
C ASP A 268 -11.57 -8.93 -16.67
N ARG A 269 -10.58 -8.87 -15.79
CA ARG A 269 -9.71 -7.68 -15.62
C ARG A 269 -8.60 -7.66 -16.67
N PRO A 270 -8.25 -6.48 -17.20
CA PRO A 270 -7.08 -6.38 -18.06
C PRO A 270 -5.81 -6.72 -17.29
N THR A 271 -4.83 -7.28 -17.97
CA THR A 271 -3.47 -7.44 -17.41
C THR A 271 -2.81 -6.07 -17.22
N ILE A 272 -1.78 -5.99 -16.37
CA ILE A 272 -1.04 -4.73 -16.16
C ILE A 272 -0.42 -4.20 -17.47
N TYR A 273 -0.05 -5.09 -18.40
CA TYR A 273 0.46 -4.74 -19.72
C TYR A 273 -0.62 -4.09 -20.60
N GLU A 274 -1.84 -4.64 -20.61
CA GLU A 274 -2.96 -4.09 -21.38
C GLU A 274 -3.38 -2.73 -20.83
N VAL A 275 -3.38 -2.56 -19.49
CA VAL A 275 -3.61 -1.27 -18.84
C VAL A 275 -2.57 -0.24 -19.29
N GLY A 276 -1.28 -0.59 -19.25
CA GLY A 276 -0.19 0.29 -19.70
C GLY A 276 -0.32 0.66 -21.17
N LYS A 277 -0.69 -0.29 -22.04
CA LYS A 277 -0.90 -0.05 -23.46
C LYS A 277 -2.08 0.89 -23.74
N ALA A 278 -3.14 0.83 -22.94
CA ALA A 278 -4.30 1.69 -23.09
C ALA A 278 -4.04 3.16 -22.67
N LEU A 279 -3.02 3.39 -21.80
CA LEU A 279 -2.65 4.71 -21.32
C LEU A 279 -1.55 5.39 -22.15
N ASN A 280 -0.89 4.65 -23.06
CA ASN A 280 0.13 5.18 -24.00
C ASN A 280 -0.49 5.64 -25.32
#